data_ce87e11270756d90cae9560c288b11c1
#
_entry.id   ce87e11270756d90cae9560c288b11c1
#
_cell.length_a   1.000
_cell.length_b   1.000
_cell.length_c   1.000
_cell.angle_alpha   90.00
_cell.angle_beta   90.00
_cell.angle_gamma   90.00
#
_symmetry.space_group_name_H-M   'P 1'
#
loop_
_entity.id
_entity.type
_entity.pdbx_description
1 polymer ?
#
loop_
_entity_poly.entity_id
_entity_poly.type
_entity_poly.pdbx_seq_one_letter_code
_entity_poly.pdbx_strand_id
1 'polypeptide(L)'
;MKLHNLFLSLCAITSLMLFGACQQTPEESVNNGETTLTFETTDIELDGRGGTFSLSYTIANGIEGIDIATKSDSEWLTNLHTENGKLLFDYTQNLDSEIRVATIMVTYPNVKSVMLKVKQRINDSITFELELTSATSTTCSTTITPSDTEAVYIAYMSEIDYLLSAQIITVEDLFLDDYNYFMGFANEFDAPLLKEFLLANYCAYQDKVEIDWTNMMPNKEYVLYVYAIEFNEENSDYFLASPVTYQIITLSGPELTTVEFDVDIDVNGPVAEYHINPNAWEGKYTSPYTRRATICTAISTTLPMRITQSWYQILGSIQSANLSYRGITPTSLWNLCASMVLWSIAKP
;
A
#
# COMPACT_ATOMS: atom_id res chain seq x y z
N MET A 1 -16.42 -39.49 -4.53
CA MET A 1 -16.03 -40.81 -3.95
C MET A 1 -15.43 -40.49 -2.58
N LYS A 2 -16.22 -40.54 -1.49
CA LYS A 2 -16.54 -41.62 -0.56
C LYS A 2 -15.29 -42.33 -0.02
N LEU A 3 -15.02 -42.13 1.28
CA LEU A 3 -15.04 -43.10 2.42
C LEU A 3 -14.48 -42.34 3.65
N HIS A 4 -15.19 -42.04 4.70
CA HIS A 4 -15.80 -42.84 5.75
C HIS A 4 -14.88 -43.91 6.37
N ASN A 5 -14.54 -43.68 7.69
CA ASN A 5 -14.67 -44.60 8.83
C ASN A 5 -13.96 -43.95 10.04
N LEU A 6 -14.61 -43.54 11.08
CA LEU A 6 -15.31 -44.20 12.17
C LEU A 6 -14.46 -45.29 12.87
N PHE A 7 -13.93 -44.99 14.06
CA PHE A 7 -13.63 -45.98 15.10
C PHE A 7 -14.02 -45.43 16.47
N LEU A 8 -15.16 -45.94 16.93
CA LEU A 8 -15.52 -46.07 18.32
C LEU A 8 -14.75 -47.27 18.89
N SER A 9 -14.17 -47.12 20.08
CA SER A 9 -13.89 -48.27 20.94
C SER A 9 -14.08 -47.93 22.41
N LEU A 10 -15.03 -48.56 22.95
CA LEU A 10 -15.55 -48.73 24.28
C LEU A 10 -14.69 -49.75 25.03
N CYS A 11 -14.27 -49.49 26.28
CA CYS A 11 -13.93 -50.45 27.32
C CYS A 11 -13.91 -49.73 28.66
N ALA A 12 -14.89 -49.86 29.45
CA ALA A 12 -15.22 -50.94 30.41
C ALA A 12 -14.43 -50.86 31.70
N ILE A 13 -15.18 -50.53 32.69
CA ILE A 13 -15.09 -50.51 34.15
C ILE A 13 -14.39 -51.76 34.71
N THR A 14 -13.47 -51.55 35.65
CA THR A 14 -13.28 -52.48 36.79
C THR A 14 -13.02 -51.72 38.06
N SER A 15 -13.98 -51.77 38.97
CA SER A 15 -13.88 -51.42 40.37
C SER A 15 -12.91 -52.36 41.10
N LEU A 16 -12.00 -51.84 41.91
CA LEU A 16 -11.43 -52.59 43.00
C LEU A 16 -11.34 -51.66 44.23
N MET A 17 -12.16 -51.95 45.21
CA MET A 17 -12.12 -51.39 46.54
C MET A 17 -10.94 -52.01 47.30
N LEU A 18 -10.03 -51.18 47.85
CA LEU A 18 -9.15 -51.55 48.93
C LEU A 18 -9.20 -50.45 49.98
N PHE A 19 -9.74 -50.77 51.13
CA PHE A 19 -9.64 -50.01 52.38
C PHE A 19 -8.20 -50.01 52.85
N GLY A 20 -7.63 -48.86 53.15
CA GLY A 20 -6.31 -48.73 53.71
C GLY A 20 -6.10 -47.42 54.42
N ALA A 21 -6.18 -47.41 55.71
CA ALA A 21 -5.52 -46.55 56.72
C ALA A 21 -5.51 -45.05 56.52
N CYS A 22 -6.23 -44.34 57.40
CA CYS A 22 -6.01 -42.96 57.78
C CYS A 22 -4.54 -42.72 58.16
N GLN A 23 -3.81 -42.00 57.34
CA GLN A 23 -2.71 -41.16 57.74
C GLN A 23 -3.22 -39.73 57.75
N GLN A 24 -3.21 -39.10 58.94
CA GLN A 24 -3.41 -37.66 59.07
C GLN A 24 -2.23 -36.98 58.36
N THR A 25 -2.50 -36.45 57.15
CA THR A 25 -1.67 -35.42 56.54
C THR A 25 -1.83 -34.13 57.36
N PRO A 26 -0.77 -33.34 57.54
CA PRO A 26 -0.89 -32.04 58.18
C PRO A 26 -1.94 -31.22 57.46
N GLU A 27 -2.84 -30.61 58.19
CA GLU A 27 -3.78 -29.61 57.61
C GLU A 27 -2.92 -28.50 57.01
N GLU A 28 -2.76 -28.53 55.68
CA GLU A 28 -2.41 -27.33 54.95
C GLU A 28 -3.53 -26.32 55.28
N SER A 29 -3.13 -25.21 55.86
CA SER A 29 -4.02 -24.09 56.12
C SER A 29 -4.64 -23.64 54.79
N VAL A 30 -5.82 -24.18 54.48
CA VAL A 30 -6.62 -23.72 53.34
C VAL A 30 -6.95 -22.26 53.66
N ASN A 31 -6.29 -21.37 52.98
CA ASN A 31 -6.58 -19.96 53.03
C ASN A 31 -7.97 -19.78 52.39
N ASN A 32 -9.02 -19.71 53.22
CA ASN A 32 -10.43 -19.65 52.79
C ASN A 32 -10.84 -18.28 52.20
N GLY A 33 -9.89 -17.54 51.65
CA GLY A 33 -10.18 -16.32 50.91
C GLY A 33 -10.62 -16.60 49.48
N GLU A 34 -11.55 -15.81 48.97
CA GLU A 34 -11.93 -15.83 47.58
C GLU A 34 -10.71 -15.49 46.71
N THR A 35 -10.48 -16.29 45.66
CA THR A 35 -9.41 -15.99 44.69
C THR A 35 -9.78 -14.74 43.89
N THR A 36 -8.91 -13.76 43.87
CA THR A 36 -9.14 -12.52 43.11
C THR A 36 -7.96 -12.22 42.18
N LEU A 37 -8.28 -11.69 40.99
CA LEU A 37 -7.34 -11.18 40.02
C LEU A 37 -7.58 -9.68 39.84
N THR A 38 -6.57 -8.88 40.06
CA THR A 38 -6.65 -7.42 39.96
C THR A 38 -5.53 -6.88 39.09
N PHE A 39 -5.85 -5.99 38.19
CA PHE A 39 -4.92 -5.23 37.34
C PHE A 39 -4.81 -3.79 37.87
N GLU A 40 -3.66 -3.15 37.64
CA GLU A 40 -3.45 -1.73 37.92
C GLU A 40 -4.46 -0.85 37.12
N THR A 41 -4.76 -1.23 35.89
CA THR A 41 -5.80 -0.63 35.05
C THR A 41 -6.40 -1.67 34.12
N THR A 42 -7.63 -1.43 33.65
CA THR A 42 -8.25 -2.21 32.58
C THR A 42 -8.36 -1.46 31.25
N ASP A 43 -8.03 -0.16 31.27
CA ASP A 43 -7.96 0.69 30.09
C ASP A 43 -6.49 1.10 29.86
N ILE A 44 -5.94 0.65 28.74
CA ILE A 44 -4.53 0.85 28.37
C ILE A 44 -4.50 1.81 27.19
N GLU A 45 -3.69 2.86 27.30
CA GLU A 45 -3.41 3.77 26.19
C GLU A 45 -1.95 3.62 25.76
N LEU A 46 -1.73 3.37 24.47
CA LEU A 46 -0.42 3.17 23.87
C LEU A 46 -0.07 4.32 22.94
N ASP A 47 1.21 4.58 22.82
CA ASP A 47 1.80 5.46 21.83
C ASP A 47 1.65 4.90 20.41
N GLY A 48 1.65 5.74 19.39
CA GLY A 48 1.50 5.32 17.99
C GLY A 48 2.72 4.63 17.39
N ARG A 49 3.91 4.82 17.97
CA ARG A 49 5.19 4.36 17.38
C ARG A 49 5.46 2.87 17.49
N GLY A 50 4.65 2.14 18.26
CA GLY A 50 4.94 0.75 18.58
C GLY A 50 5.92 0.60 19.75
N GLY A 51 6.13 -0.63 20.18
CA GLY A 51 7.03 -0.94 21.31
C GLY A 51 6.57 -2.09 22.16
N THR A 52 7.07 -2.15 23.39
CA THR A 52 6.69 -3.13 24.40
C THR A 52 5.97 -2.45 25.56
N PHE A 53 4.88 -3.04 26.03
CA PHE A 53 4.11 -2.56 27.18
C PHE A 53 4.11 -3.60 28.29
N SER A 54 4.07 -3.14 29.54
CA SER A 54 3.97 -4.00 30.73
C SER A 54 2.91 -3.49 31.68
N LEU A 55 2.04 -4.39 32.16
CA LEU A 55 0.95 -4.10 33.10
C LEU A 55 1.04 -4.99 34.31
N SER A 56 1.09 -4.43 35.50
CA SER A 56 1.13 -5.16 36.75
C SER A 56 -0.23 -5.76 37.10
N TYR A 57 -0.21 -6.98 37.63
CA TYR A 57 -1.39 -7.64 38.18
C TYR A 57 -1.06 -8.34 39.50
N THR A 58 -2.10 -8.63 40.25
CA THR A 58 -2.01 -9.35 41.51
C THR A 58 -3.05 -10.45 41.57
N ILE A 59 -2.64 -11.65 41.96
CA ILE A 59 -3.53 -12.77 42.27
C ILE A 59 -3.50 -12.98 43.80
N ALA A 60 -4.63 -12.73 44.46
CA ALA A 60 -4.76 -13.06 45.86
C ALA A 60 -5.41 -14.44 46.06
N ASN A 61 -4.91 -15.22 46.99
CA ASN A 61 -5.35 -16.60 47.24
C ASN A 61 -5.31 -17.47 45.98
N GLY A 62 -4.26 -17.29 45.16
CA GLY A 62 -4.07 -18.01 43.91
C GLY A 62 -3.62 -19.46 44.13
N ILE A 63 -3.66 -20.25 43.08
CA ILE A 63 -3.21 -21.63 43.04
C ILE A 63 -1.70 -21.62 42.74
N GLU A 64 -0.92 -22.27 43.58
CA GLU A 64 0.53 -22.35 43.41
C GLU A 64 0.94 -22.92 42.04
N GLY A 65 1.85 -22.24 41.36
CA GLY A 65 2.34 -22.65 40.03
C GLY A 65 1.41 -22.37 38.88
N ILE A 66 0.24 -21.74 39.11
CA ILE A 66 -0.68 -21.33 38.03
C ILE A 66 -0.62 -19.81 37.88
N ASP A 67 -0.46 -19.36 36.64
CA ASP A 67 -0.49 -17.96 36.25
C ASP A 67 -1.69 -17.66 35.36
N ILE A 68 -1.91 -16.39 35.01
CA ILE A 68 -2.97 -15.97 34.10
C ILE A 68 -2.72 -16.51 32.70
N ALA A 69 -3.81 -16.81 31.97
CA ALA A 69 -3.76 -17.06 30.54
C ALA A 69 -4.38 -15.87 29.79
N THR A 70 -3.76 -15.47 28.69
CA THR A 70 -4.13 -14.28 27.92
C THR A 70 -4.39 -14.61 26.46
N LYS A 71 -5.34 -13.87 25.85
CA LYS A 71 -5.64 -13.94 24.43
C LYS A 71 -6.02 -12.57 23.92
N SER A 72 -5.39 -12.12 22.82
CA SER A 72 -5.80 -10.92 22.08
C SER A 72 -6.76 -11.26 20.95
N ASP A 73 -7.63 -10.31 20.61
CA ASP A 73 -8.49 -10.30 19.41
C ASP A 73 -7.83 -9.61 18.21
N SER A 74 -6.57 -9.17 18.35
CA SER A 74 -5.89 -8.31 17.38
C SER A 74 -4.49 -8.84 17.03
N GLU A 75 -4.13 -8.76 15.77
CA GLU A 75 -2.83 -9.21 15.25
C GLU A 75 -1.68 -8.23 15.56
N TRP A 76 -2.00 -6.95 15.78
CA TRP A 76 -1.01 -5.93 16.11
C TRP A 76 -0.51 -5.97 17.58
N LEU A 77 -1.12 -6.81 18.42
CA LEU A 77 -0.63 -7.15 19.75
C LEU A 77 0.01 -8.54 19.71
N THR A 78 1.31 -8.59 19.87
CA THR A 78 2.09 -9.82 19.75
C THR A 78 2.84 -10.14 21.02
N ASN A 79 3.45 -11.32 21.10
CA ASN A 79 4.32 -11.74 22.20
C ASN A 79 3.69 -11.58 23.59
N LEU A 80 2.36 -11.87 23.72
CA LEU A 80 1.69 -11.80 25.01
C LEU A 80 2.23 -12.90 25.95
N HIS A 81 2.83 -12.48 27.07
CA HIS A 81 3.37 -13.39 28.08
C HIS A 81 3.34 -12.77 29.47
N THR A 82 3.57 -13.58 30.48
CA THR A 82 3.64 -13.12 31.86
C THR A 82 5.05 -13.30 32.43
N GLU A 83 5.52 -12.31 33.14
CA GLU A 83 6.80 -12.35 33.82
C GLU A 83 6.75 -11.52 35.11
N ASN A 84 7.17 -12.11 36.25
CA ASN A 84 7.30 -11.41 37.55
C ASN A 84 6.05 -10.63 37.98
N GLY A 85 4.84 -11.19 37.78
CA GLY A 85 3.57 -10.53 38.12
C GLY A 85 3.18 -9.38 37.19
N LYS A 86 3.72 -9.39 36.00
CA LYS A 86 3.36 -8.45 34.92
C LYS A 86 2.90 -9.21 33.70
N LEU A 87 1.89 -8.68 33.05
CA LEU A 87 1.55 -8.99 31.68
C LEU A 87 2.38 -8.10 30.76
N LEU A 88 3.12 -8.71 29.84
CA LEU A 88 3.93 -8.04 28.83
C LEU A 88 3.39 -8.40 27.46
N PHE A 89 3.45 -7.44 26.54
CA PHE A 89 3.18 -7.66 25.14
C PHE A 89 3.88 -6.61 24.28
N ASP A 90 4.15 -6.98 23.04
CA ASP A 90 4.64 -6.08 22.01
C ASP A 90 3.47 -5.57 21.17
N TYR A 91 3.63 -4.38 20.63
CA TYR A 91 2.64 -3.78 19.72
C TYR A 91 3.33 -3.09 18.56
N THR A 92 2.79 -3.30 17.37
CA THR A 92 3.32 -2.66 16.15
C THR A 92 2.96 -1.17 16.11
N GLN A 93 3.69 -0.38 15.32
CA GLN A 93 3.31 1.01 15.09
C GLN A 93 1.92 1.12 14.43
N ASN A 94 1.20 2.19 14.74
CA ASN A 94 -0.10 2.49 14.12
C ASN A 94 0.09 3.51 13.00
N LEU A 95 0.14 3.02 11.77
CA LEU A 95 0.27 3.84 10.56
C LEU A 95 -1.08 4.15 9.89
N ASP A 96 -2.18 3.69 10.51
CA ASP A 96 -3.52 4.05 10.09
C ASP A 96 -3.82 5.53 10.38
N SER A 97 -4.80 6.08 9.69
CA SER A 97 -5.28 7.45 9.93
C SER A 97 -6.15 7.59 11.18
N GLU A 98 -6.43 6.47 11.87
CA GLU A 98 -7.33 6.41 13.02
C GLU A 98 -6.72 5.68 14.22
N ILE A 99 -7.25 5.97 15.40
CA ILE A 99 -6.95 5.24 16.63
C ILE A 99 -7.48 3.81 16.49
N ARG A 100 -6.64 2.81 16.76
CA ARG A 100 -7.06 1.42 16.77
C ARG A 100 -7.29 0.91 18.19
N VAL A 101 -8.20 -0.05 18.31
CA VAL A 101 -8.62 -0.61 19.60
C VAL A 101 -8.55 -2.13 19.54
N ALA A 102 -8.05 -2.73 20.62
CA ALA A 102 -8.03 -4.17 20.80
C ALA A 102 -8.50 -4.54 22.21
N THR A 103 -8.83 -5.81 22.40
CA THR A 103 -9.17 -6.39 23.68
C THR A 103 -8.25 -7.56 24.02
N ILE A 104 -7.66 -7.55 25.23
CA ILE A 104 -6.97 -8.69 25.76
C ILE A 104 -7.88 -9.35 26.80
N MET A 105 -8.32 -10.58 26.50
CA MET A 105 -9.06 -11.40 27.46
C MET A 105 -8.04 -12.10 28.38
N VAL A 106 -8.21 -11.91 29.67
CA VAL A 106 -7.39 -12.55 30.70
C VAL A 106 -8.26 -13.50 31.50
N THR A 107 -7.75 -14.73 31.70
CA THR A 107 -8.44 -15.78 32.43
C THR A 107 -7.55 -16.34 33.54
N TYR A 108 -8.17 -16.68 34.66
CA TYR A 108 -7.56 -17.39 35.76
C TYR A 108 -8.57 -18.37 36.38
N PRO A 109 -8.17 -19.55 36.91
CA PRO A 109 -9.11 -20.51 37.51
C PRO A 109 -9.91 -19.89 38.66
N ASN A 110 -11.23 -20.19 38.65
CA ASN A 110 -12.20 -19.74 39.64
C ASN A 110 -12.40 -18.20 39.73
N VAL A 111 -11.88 -17.44 38.77
CA VAL A 111 -12.06 -16.00 38.69
C VAL A 111 -12.78 -15.65 37.40
N LYS A 112 -13.69 -14.65 37.44
CA LYS A 112 -14.32 -14.12 36.24
C LYS A 112 -13.24 -13.51 35.33
N SER A 113 -13.32 -13.83 34.03
CA SER A 113 -12.43 -13.26 33.02
C SER A 113 -12.41 -11.73 33.05
N VAL A 114 -11.23 -11.17 32.98
CA VAL A 114 -11.00 -9.73 32.91
C VAL A 114 -10.74 -9.35 31.43
N MET A 115 -11.38 -8.29 30.97
CA MET A 115 -11.19 -7.73 29.64
C MET A 115 -10.38 -6.44 29.76
N LEU A 116 -9.17 -6.46 29.23
CA LEU A 116 -8.33 -5.28 29.16
C LEU A 116 -8.58 -4.60 27.80
N LYS A 117 -8.94 -3.35 27.83
CA LYS A 117 -9.17 -2.55 26.63
C LYS A 117 -7.90 -1.78 26.28
N VAL A 118 -7.38 -2.02 25.09
CA VAL A 118 -6.15 -1.40 24.60
C VAL A 118 -6.50 -0.43 23.48
N LYS A 119 -6.09 0.83 23.62
CA LYS A 119 -6.20 1.86 22.60
C LYS A 119 -4.81 2.31 22.20
N GLN A 120 -4.53 2.38 20.93
CA GLN A 120 -3.29 2.92 20.41
C GLN A 120 -3.56 4.16 19.57
N ARG A 121 -2.81 5.22 19.85
CA ARG A 121 -2.85 6.45 19.04
C ARG A 121 -2.28 6.20 17.65
N ILE A 122 -2.55 7.12 16.73
CA ILE A 122 -1.85 7.17 15.45
C ILE A 122 -0.38 7.54 15.67
N ASN A 123 0.50 7.11 14.79
CA ASN A 123 1.89 7.55 14.81
C ASN A 123 1.99 8.92 14.10
N ASP A 124 1.93 9.99 14.86
CA ASP A 124 2.02 11.38 14.41
C ASP A 124 3.41 12.00 14.68
N SER A 125 4.43 11.17 14.86
CA SER A 125 5.81 11.63 15.12
C SER A 125 6.38 12.43 13.94
N ILE A 126 6.01 12.08 12.71
CA ILE A 126 6.37 12.80 11.50
C ILE A 126 5.09 13.11 10.73
N THR A 127 4.87 14.38 10.45
CA THR A 127 3.73 14.88 9.67
C THR A 127 4.20 15.71 8.50
N PHE A 128 3.35 15.90 7.50
CA PHE A 128 3.67 16.66 6.29
C PHE A 128 2.61 17.72 6.01
N GLU A 129 3.06 18.91 5.63
CA GLU A 129 2.23 19.95 5.04
C GLU A 129 2.41 19.90 3.52
N LEU A 130 1.30 19.78 2.78
CA LEU A 130 1.28 19.72 1.32
C LEU A 130 0.62 21.00 0.79
N GLU A 131 1.31 21.74 -0.06
CA GLU A 131 0.81 22.96 -0.68
C GLU A 131 0.88 22.85 -2.20
N LEU A 132 -0.26 23.02 -2.88
CA LEU A 132 -0.32 23.20 -4.32
C LEU A 132 -0.02 24.66 -4.65
N THR A 133 1.17 24.96 -5.18
CA THR A 133 1.63 26.32 -5.45
C THR A 133 1.23 26.82 -6.83
N SER A 134 1.12 25.92 -7.80
CA SER A 134 0.63 26.26 -9.13
C SER A 134 -0.01 25.05 -9.82
N ALA A 135 -0.94 25.29 -10.73
CA ALA A 135 -1.51 24.26 -11.59
C ALA A 135 -1.88 24.81 -12.96
N THR A 136 -1.60 24.02 -13.99
CA THR A 136 -2.06 24.24 -15.37
C THR A 136 -2.89 23.03 -15.81
N SER A 137 -3.20 22.91 -17.08
CA SER A 137 -3.90 21.73 -17.61
C SER A 137 -3.03 20.47 -17.67
N THR A 138 -1.70 20.60 -17.63
CA THR A 138 -0.76 19.48 -17.83
C THR A 138 0.42 19.48 -16.87
N THR A 139 0.48 20.43 -15.97
CA THR A 139 1.55 20.53 -14.95
C THR A 139 0.99 21.03 -13.63
N CYS A 140 1.63 20.70 -12.53
CA CYS A 140 1.43 21.42 -11.27
C CYS A 140 2.75 21.47 -10.49
N SER A 141 2.85 22.43 -9.58
CA SER A 141 3.97 22.55 -8.65
C SER A 141 3.44 22.39 -7.23
N THR A 142 4.15 21.62 -6.43
CA THR A 142 3.78 21.39 -5.03
C THR A 142 4.97 21.63 -4.12
N THR A 143 4.67 22.16 -2.93
CA THR A 143 5.64 22.26 -1.84
C THR A 143 5.29 21.24 -0.78
N ILE A 144 6.28 20.51 -0.31
CA ILE A 144 6.16 19.51 0.74
C ILE A 144 7.06 19.93 1.89
N THR A 145 6.48 20.05 3.09
CA THR A 145 7.21 20.45 4.29
C THR A 145 7.03 19.40 5.37
N PRO A 146 8.06 18.62 5.71
CA PRO A 146 8.00 17.67 6.82
C PRO A 146 8.09 18.41 8.17
N SER A 147 7.49 17.88 9.22
CA SER A 147 7.62 18.39 10.59
C SER A 147 9.01 18.15 11.18
N ASP A 148 9.73 17.14 10.67
CA ASP A 148 11.11 16.83 11.00
C ASP A 148 11.96 16.92 9.73
N THR A 149 12.90 17.87 9.69
CA THR A 149 13.77 18.12 8.55
C THR A 149 14.82 17.02 8.30
N GLU A 150 15.09 16.18 9.32
CA GLU A 150 15.99 15.05 9.19
C GLU A 150 15.29 13.79 8.65
N ALA A 151 13.95 13.77 8.65
CA ALA A 151 13.19 12.66 8.12
C ALA A 151 13.41 12.49 6.62
N VAL A 152 13.65 11.26 6.20
CA VAL A 152 13.63 10.88 4.79
C VAL A 152 12.23 10.43 4.43
N TYR A 153 11.73 10.86 3.28
CA TYR A 153 10.38 10.56 2.86
C TYR A 153 10.27 10.34 1.36
N ILE A 154 9.28 9.56 0.97
CA ILE A 154 8.87 9.38 -0.41
C ILE A 154 7.70 10.33 -0.67
N ALA A 155 7.75 11.01 -1.81
CA ALA A 155 6.67 11.84 -2.32
C ALA A 155 6.42 11.48 -3.76
N TYR A 156 5.19 11.12 -4.10
CA TYR A 156 4.84 10.72 -5.45
C TYR A 156 3.47 11.24 -5.84
N MET A 157 3.26 11.39 -7.15
CA MET A 157 1.99 11.81 -7.74
C MET A 157 1.49 10.72 -8.68
N SER A 158 0.34 10.15 -8.39
CA SER A 158 -0.26 9.10 -9.21
C SER A 158 -1.64 9.50 -9.71
N GLU A 159 -2.01 9.05 -10.90
CA GLU A 159 -3.38 9.16 -11.40
C GLU A 159 -4.28 8.20 -10.60
N ILE A 160 -5.41 8.69 -10.09
CA ILE A 160 -6.33 7.87 -9.27
C ILE A 160 -6.85 6.67 -10.04
N ASP A 161 -7.19 6.85 -11.32
CA ASP A 161 -7.65 5.76 -12.19
C ASP A 161 -6.60 4.63 -12.31
N TYR A 162 -5.31 4.97 -12.29
CA TYR A 162 -4.23 3.99 -12.28
C TYR A 162 -4.24 3.17 -10.99
N LEU A 163 -4.25 3.81 -9.83
CA LEU A 163 -4.26 3.13 -8.53
C LEU A 163 -5.45 2.17 -8.41
N LEU A 164 -6.64 2.63 -8.80
CA LEU A 164 -7.85 1.80 -8.78
C LEU A 164 -7.74 0.60 -9.74
N SER A 165 -7.19 0.80 -10.94
CA SER A 165 -7.02 -0.27 -11.93
C SER A 165 -5.97 -1.31 -11.50
N ALA A 166 -4.95 -0.87 -10.76
CA ALA A 166 -3.91 -1.71 -10.20
C ALA A 166 -4.32 -2.37 -8.87
N GLN A 167 -5.53 -2.08 -8.37
CA GLN A 167 -6.05 -2.54 -7.08
C GLN A 167 -5.22 -2.08 -5.86
N ILE A 168 -4.55 -0.94 -5.98
CA ILE A 168 -3.84 -0.28 -4.89
C ILE A 168 -4.86 0.56 -4.13
N ILE A 169 -5.42 0.01 -3.05
CA ILE A 169 -6.55 0.61 -2.31
C ILE A 169 -6.30 0.78 -0.82
N THR A 170 -5.22 0.20 -0.31
CA THR A 170 -4.78 0.37 1.08
C THR A 170 -3.42 1.06 1.14
N VAL A 171 -3.03 1.52 2.33
CA VAL A 171 -1.69 2.08 2.59
C VAL A 171 -0.62 1.02 2.38
N GLU A 172 -0.92 -0.22 2.77
CA GLU A 172 -0.01 -1.36 2.59
C GLU A 172 0.22 -1.68 1.12
N ASP A 173 -0.85 -1.69 0.30
CA ASP A 173 -0.74 -1.91 -1.14
C ASP A 173 0.12 -0.81 -1.79
N LEU A 174 -0.12 0.46 -1.41
CA LEU A 174 0.63 1.61 -1.91
C LEU A 174 2.12 1.53 -1.55
N PHE A 175 2.41 1.28 -0.27
CA PHE A 175 3.78 1.13 0.19
C PHE A 175 4.47 -0.06 -0.48
N LEU A 176 3.79 -1.19 -0.65
CA LEU A 176 4.36 -2.37 -1.29
C LEU A 176 4.66 -2.15 -2.77
N ASP A 177 3.79 -1.42 -3.49
CA ASP A 177 4.01 -1.06 -4.89
C ASP A 177 5.25 -0.17 -5.04
N ASP A 178 5.34 0.91 -4.28
CA ASP A 178 6.49 1.81 -4.25
C ASP A 178 7.77 1.08 -3.80
N TYR A 179 7.69 0.26 -2.77
CA TYR A 179 8.80 -0.52 -2.25
C TYR A 179 9.38 -1.45 -3.33
N ASN A 180 8.53 -2.20 -4.01
CA ASN A 180 8.98 -3.09 -5.08
C ASN A 180 9.62 -2.32 -6.23
N TYR A 181 9.06 -1.15 -6.58
CA TYR A 181 9.61 -0.29 -7.64
C TYR A 181 10.98 0.26 -7.26
N PHE A 182 11.12 0.89 -6.10
CA PHE A 182 12.37 1.54 -5.69
C PHE A 182 13.46 0.53 -5.33
N MET A 183 13.11 -0.59 -4.69
CA MET A 183 14.05 -1.68 -4.43
C MET A 183 14.50 -2.36 -5.73
N GLY A 184 13.58 -2.57 -6.67
CA GLY A 184 13.92 -3.07 -8.01
C GLY A 184 14.91 -2.15 -8.72
N PHE A 185 14.68 -0.83 -8.66
CA PHE A 185 15.56 0.19 -9.23
C PHE A 185 16.94 0.21 -8.55
N ALA A 186 16.99 0.18 -7.22
CA ALA A 186 18.25 0.14 -6.48
C ALA A 186 19.07 -1.13 -6.80
N ASN A 187 18.41 -2.28 -6.91
CA ASN A 187 19.03 -3.55 -7.24
C ASN A 187 19.57 -3.59 -8.67
N GLU A 188 18.89 -2.96 -9.63
CA GLU A 188 19.38 -2.87 -11.02
C GLU A 188 20.71 -2.12 -11.12
N PHE A 189 20.96 -1.18 -10.23
CA PHE A 189 22.18 -0.38 -10.17
C PHE A 189 23.19 -0.86 -9.12
N ASP A 190 22.98 -2.03 -8.50
CA ASP A 190 23.83 -2.57 -7.41
C ASP A 190 24.14 -1.51 -6.34
N ALA A 191 23.11 -0.76 -5.92
CA ALA A 191 23.26 0.38 -5.00
C ALA A 191 23.80 -0.06 -3.64
N PRO A 192 25.00 0.39 -3.22
CA PRO A 192 25.63 -0.10 -1.99
C PRO A 192 25.01 0.50 -0.72
N LEU A 193 24.39 1.68 -0.82
CA LEU A 193 23.75 2.42 0.26
C LEU A 193 22.41 2.93 -0.25
N LEU A 194 21.34 2.38 0.26
CA LEU A 194 20.00 2.61 -0.27
C LEU A 194 19.53 4.05 -0.06
N LYS A 195 19.72 4.62 1.13
CA LYS A 195 19.34 6.00 1.45
C LYS A 195 19.95 7.00 0.48
N GLU A 196 21.27 6.93 0.31
CA GLU A 196 22.01 7.84 -0.55
C GLU A 196 21.62 7.66 -2.02
N PHE A 197 21.37 6.42 -2.43
CA PHE A 197 20.89 6.12 -3.78
C PHE A 197 19.53 6.74 -4.05
N LEU A 198 18.55 6.54 -3.15
CA LEU A 198 17.21 7.08 -3.31
C LEU A 198 17.18 8.61 -3.31
N LEU A 199 17.95 9.25 -2.42
CA LEU A 199 18.08 10.71 -2.37
C LEU A 199 18.75 11.27 -3.63
N ALA A 200 19.85 10.64 -4.10
CA ALA A 200 20.59 11.09 -5.28
C ALA A 200 19.79 10.97 -6.58
N ASN A 201 18.83 10.05 -6.64
CA ASN A 201 18.00 9.81 -7.82
C ASN A 201 16.58 10.41 -7.71
N TYR A 202 16.33 11.27 -6.73
CA TYR A 202 15.02 11.91 -6.49
C TYR A 202 13.87 10.90 -6.30
N CYS A 203 14.19 9.71 -5.81
CA CYS A 203 13.21 8.70 -5.40
C CYS A 203 12.73 8.93 -3.97
N ALA A 204 13.56 9.58 -3.15
CA ALA A 204 13.22 10.05 -1.82
C ALA A 204 13.74 11.48 -1.62
N TYR A 205 13.23 12.15 -0.60
CA TYR A 205 13.54 13.52 -0.26
C TYR A 205 13.87 13.65 1.22
N GLN A 206 14.52 14.74 1.57
CA GLN A 206 14.79 15.16 2.94
C GLN A 206 14.62 16.68 3.01
N ASP A 207 14.21 17.23 4.19
CA ASP A 207 13.89 18.65 4.34
C ASP A 207 12.71 19.09 3.43
N LYS A 208 12.45 20.39 3.38
CA LYS A 208 11.43 21.00 2.51
C LYS A 208 11.82 20.88 1.04
N VAL A 209 10.88 20.46 0.19
CA VAL A 209 11.10 20.35 -1.26
C VAL A 209 9.97 21.00 -2.05
N GLU A 210 10.32 21.57 -3.20
CA GLU A 210 9.40 21.97 -4.25
C GLU A 210 9.55 21.02 -5.43
N ILE A 211 8.42 20.44 -5.88
CA ILE A 211 8.42 19.46 -6.98
C ILE A 211 7.51 19.97 -8.09
N ASP A 212 8.07 20.00 -9.31
CA ASP A 212 7.32 20.28 -10.53
C ASP A 212 6.89 18.99 -11.22
N TRP A 213 5.59 18.74 -11.21
CA TRP A 213 4.95 17.61 -11.87
C TRP A 213 4.57 17.97 -13.29
N THR A 214 5.04 17.21 -14.27
CA THR A 214 4.87 17.48 -15.69
C THR A 214 4.27 16.29 -16.42
N ASN A 215 3.81 16.51 -17.67
CA ASN A 215 3.20 15.47 -18.50
C ASN A 215 1.91 14.87 -17.90
N MET A 216 1.20 15.65 -17.13
CA MET A 216 -0.09 15.25 -16.56
C MET A 216 -1.20 15.41 -17.63
N MET A 217 -2.26 14.65 -17.46
CA MET A 217 -3.42 14.72 -18.38
C MET A 217 -4.45 15.73 -17.88
N PRO A 218 -5.02 16.57 -18.77
CA PRO A 218 -6.12 17.46 -18.41
C PRO A 218 -7.37 16.68 -17.99
N ASN A 219 -8.18 17.27 -17.12
CA ASN A 219 -9.45 16.70 -16.64
C ASN A 219 -9.29 15.34 -15.92
N LYS A 220 -8.11 15.08 -15.35
CA LYS A 220 -7.85 13.90 -14.54
C LYS A 220 -7.63 14.28 -13.09
N GLU A 221 -7.92 13.35 -12.21
CA GLU A 221 -7.66 13.44 -10.80
C GLU A 221 -6.38 12.68 -10.45
N TYR A 222 -5.55 13.35 -9.69
CA TYR A 222 -4.29 12.83 -9.19
C TYR A 222 -4.29 12.84 -7.68
N VAL A 223 -3.58 11.93 -7.10
CA VAL A 223 -3.26 11.96 -5.69
C VAL A 223 -1.75 12.21 -5.52
N LEU A 224 -1.41 13.32 -4.87
CA LEU A 224 -0.10 13.52 -4.27
C LEU A 224 -0.12 12.80 -2.94
N TYR A 225 0.80 11.89 -2.70
CA TYR A 225 0.94 11.23 -1.42
C TYR A 225 2.39 11.27 -0.94
N VAL A 226 2.54 11.33 0.38
CA VAL A 226 3.83 11.47 1.05
C VAL A 226 3.83 10.62 2.32
N TYR A 227 4.92 9.92 2.57
CA TYR A 227 5.15 9.18 3.80
C TYR A 227 6.63 9.12 4.14
N ALA A 228 6.96 9.15 5.44
CA ALA A 228 8.32 8.97 5.91
C ALA A 228 8.75 7.50 5.85
N ILE A 229 10.05 7.31 5.66
CA ILE A 229 10.70 6.00 5.66
C ILE A 229 11.90 5.99 6.62
N GLU A 230 12.14 4.86 7.23
CA GLU A 230 13.33 4.58 8.04
C GLU A 230 14.11 3.43 7.41
N PHE A 231 15.43 3.51 7.49
CA PHE A 231 16.33 2.49 6.95
C PHE A 231 16.81 1.53 8.05
N ASN A 232 17.06 0.28 7.68
CA ASN A 232 17.72 -0.66 8.58
C ASN A 232 19.17 -0.21 8.85
N GLU A 233 19.82 -0.82 9.86
CA GLU A 233 21.19 -0.47 10.26
C GLU A 233 22.23 -0.65 9.13
N GLU A 234 21.99 -1.62 8.25
CA GLU A 234 22.86 -1.89 7.10
C GLU A 234 22.62 -0.94 5.91
N ASN A 235 21.58 -0.08 5.98
CA ASN A 235 21.17 0.80 4.87
C ASN A 235 20.93 0.04 3.56
N SER A 236 20.32 -1.14 3.68
CA SER A 236 20.01 -2.06 2.56
C SER A 236 18.51 -2.29 2.37
N ASP A 237 17.68 -1.80 3.30
CA ASP A 237 16.24 -1.95 3.33
C ASP A 237 15.59 -0.75 4.02
N TYR A 238 14.28 -0.52 3.79
CA TYR A 238 13.55 0.56 4.44
C TYR A 238 12.13 0.16 4.82
N PHE A 239 11.56 0.88 5.77
CA PHE A 239 10.25 0.63 6.35
C PHE A 239 9.43 1.90 6.37
N LEU A 240 8.11 1.75 6.34
CA LEU A 240 7.18 2.85 6.53
C LEU A 240 7.29 3.41 7.96
N ALA A 241 7.54 4.71 8.10
CA ALA A 241 7.80 5.38 9.38
C ALA A 241 6.74 6.40 9.80
N SER A 242 5.81 6.76 8.92
CA SER A 242 4.67 7.62 9.22
C SER A 242 3.40 7.17 8.50
N PRO A 243 2.22 7.61 8.94
CA PRO A 243 1.02 7.51 8.12
C PRO A 243 1.20 8.21 6.78
N VAL A 244 0.45 7.77 5.77
CA VAL A 244 0.43 8.44 4.47
C VAL A 244 -0.39 9.71 4.56
N THR A 245 0.24 10.84 4.28
CA THR A 245 -0.44 12.13 4.07
C THR A 245 -0.71 12.28 2.58
N TYR A 246 -1.92 12.67 2.18
CA TYR A 246 -2.26 12.81 0.78
C TYR A 246 -3.13 14.04 0.48
N GLN A 247 -3.07 14.48 -0.78
CA GLN A 247 -3.91 15.55 -1.33
C GLN A 247 -4.38 15.16 -2.73
N ILE A 248 -5.69 15.30 -2.98
CA ILE A 248 -6.25 15.11 -4.33
C ILE A 248 -6.11 16.40 -5.10
N ILE A 249 -5.58 16.30 -6.32
CA ILE A 249 -5.37 17.42 -7.24
C ILE A 249 -6.12 17.13 -8.53
N THR A 250 -7.06 17.99 -8.88
CA THR A 250 -7.79 17.91 -10.13
C THR A 250 -7.25 18.96 -11.09
N LEU A 251 -6.72 18.51 -12.23
CA LEU A 251 -6.29 19.42 -13.29
C LEU A 251 -7.47 19.75 -14.20
N SER A 252 -7.79 21.03 -14.26
CA SER A 252 -8.75 21.53 -15.24
C SER A 252 -8.06 21.82 -16.57
N GLY A 253 -8.71 21.50 -17.65
CA GLY A 253 -8.20 21.79 -18.97
C GLY A 253 -9.32 22.14 -19.94
N PRO A 254 -9.01 22.64 -21.12
CA PRO A 254 -10.01 22.77 -22.15
C PRO A 254 -10.62 21.39 -22.44
N GLU A 255 -11.91 21.36 -22.69
CA GLU A 255 -12.56 20.14 -23.18
C GLU A 255 -11.81 19.64 -24.41
N LEU A 256 -11.53 18.33 -24.45
CA LEU A 256 -10.93 17.73 -25.64
C LEU A 256 -11.88 17.95 -26.80
N THR A 257 -11.45 18.71 -27.81
CA THR A 257 -12.24 18.92 -29.01
C THR A 257 -12.35 17.59 -29.75
N THR A 258 -13.57 17.09 -29.89
CA THR A 258 -13.83 15.93 -30.75
C THR A 258 -13.69 16.38 -32.18
N VAL A 259 -12.73 15.82 -32.90
CA VAL A 259 -12.50 16.09 -34.31
C VAL A 259 -12.94 14.87 -35.11
N GLU A 260 -13.85 15.06 -36.02
CA GLU A 260 -14.24 14.02 -37.01
C GLU A 260 -13.31 14.10 -38.21
N PHE A 261 -12.81 12.96 -38.65
CA PHE A 261 -11.96 12.86 -39.82
C PHE A 261 -12.66 12.03 -40.88
N ASP A 262 -12.79 12.59 -42.06
CA ASP A 262 -13.11 11.81 -43.25
C ASP A 262 -11.81 11.25 -43.84
N VAL A 263 -11.76 9.94 -44.00
CA VAL A 263 -10.59 9.26 -44.54
C VAL A 263 -10.97 8.54 -45.82
N ASP A 264 -10.41 9.01 -46.93
CA ASP A 264 -10.54 8.36 -48.22
C ASP A 264 -9.22 7.67 -48.58
N ILE A 265 -9.31 6.42 -49.07
CA ILE A 265 -8.14 5.61 -49.37
C ILE A 265 -8.28 5.07 -50.80
N ASP A 266 -7.40 5.52 -51.70
CA ASP A 266 -7.26 4.97 -53.03
C ASP A 266 -6.08 3.99 -53.10
N VAL A 267 -6.35 2.78 -53.58
CA VAL A 267 -5.34 1.72 -53.68
C VAL A 267 -5.10 1.37 -55.14
N ASN A 268 -3.90 1.68 -55.59
CA ASN A 268 -3.49 1.39 -56.96
C ASN A 268 -2.24 0.48 -56.94
N GLY A 269 -2.46 -0.82 -57.06
CA GLY A 269 -1.40 -1.83 -57.02
C GLY A 269 -0.63 -1.84 -55.67
N PRO A 270 0.69 -1.61 -55.69
CA PRO A 270 1.49 -1.57 -54.44
C PRO A 270 1.43 -0.24 -53.70
N VAL A 271 0.72 0.76 -54.27
CA VAL A 271 0.61 2.12 -53.73
C VAL A 271 -0.77 2.33 -53.15
N ALA A 272 -0.84 2.83 -51.92
CA ALA A 272 -2.05 3.34 -51.30
C ALA A 272 -1.89 4.83 -51.05
N GLU A 273 -2.79 5.64 -51.59
CA GLU A 273 -2.90 7.07 -51.31
C GLU A 273 -4.09 7.27 -50.39
N TYR A 274 -3.92 8.06 -49.34
CA TYR A 274 -5.00 8.35 -48.42
C TYR A 274 -5.10 9.85 -48.17
N HIS A 275 -6.34 10.31 -48.20
CA HIS A 275 -6.71 11.69 -47.92
C HIS A 275 -7.42 11.74 -46.57
N ILE A 276 -6.91 12.55 -45.66
CA ILE A 276 -7.50 12.75 -44.34
C ILE A 276 -8.00 14.19 -44.27
N ASN A 277 -9.30 14.35 -44.15
CA ASN A 277 -9.94 15.64 -43.99
C ASN A 277 -10.49 15.77 -42.55
N PRO A 278 -9.94 16.66 -41.73
CA PRO A 278 -10.41 16.91 -40.38
C PRO A 278 -11.60 17.89 -40.41
N ASN A 279 -12.78 17.45 -40.72
CA ASN A 279 -13.98 18.26 -40.86
C ASN A 279 -14.03 19.45 -39.89
N ALA A 280 -14.00 20.69 -40.44
CA ALA A 280 -14.04 21.94 -39.69
C ALA A 280 -12.93 22.14 -38.62
N TRP A 281 -11.82 21.39 -38.68
CA TRP A 281 -10.69 21.55 -37.79
C TRP A 281 -9.52 22.23 -38.50
N GLU A 282 -9.09 23.39 -37.98
CA GLU A 282 -7.96 24.15 -38.53
C GLU A 282 -6.63 23.88 -37.78
N GLY A 283 -6.66 23.01 -36.77
CA GLY A 283 -5.49 22.65 -35.96
C GLY A 283 -4.56 21.65 -36.65
N LYS A 284 -3.48 21.28 -35.93
CA LYS A 284 -2.53 20.28 -36.40
C LYS A 284 -2.95 18.89 -35.89
N TYR A 285 -2.78 17.89 -36.75
CA TYR A 285 -2.98 16.49 -36.39
C TYR A 285 -1.84 15.63 -36.89
N THR A 286 -1.70 14.43 -36.33
CA THR A 286 -0.76 13.42 -36.80
C THR A 286 -1.52 12.17 -37.22
N SER A 287 -1.12 11.59 -38.34
CA SER A 287 -1.70 10.34 -38.83
C SER A 287 -0.62 9.26 -38.89
N PRO A 288 -0.56 8.33 -37.89
CA PRO A 288 0.28 7.17 -38.02
C PRO A 288 -0.34 6.16 -38.98
N TYR A 289 0.46 5.59 -39.87
CA TYR A 289 0.04 4.42 -40.63
C TYR A 289 0.94 3.21 -40.35
N THR A 290 0.36 2.02 -40.35
CA THR A 290 1.08 0.78 -40.10
C THR A 290 1.18 -0.02 -41.41
N ARG A 291 2.37 -0.30 -41.87
CA ARG A 291 2.62 -1.26 -42.95
C ARG A 291 2.49 -2.69 -42.42
N ARG A 292 2.07 -3.63 -43.26
CA ARG A 292 1.85 -5.04 -42.92
C ARG A 292 3.08 -5.75 -42.28
N ALA A 293 4.20 -5.08 -42.21
CA ALA A 293 5.47 -5.59 -41.66
C ALA A 293 6.00 -4.78 -40.52
N THR A 294 5.19 -4.37 -39.59
CA THR A 294 5.69 -3.97 -38.26
C THR A 294 6.42 -2.61 -38.15
N ILE A 295 6.12 -1.63 -39.00
CA ILE A 295 6.71 -0.30 -38.77
C ILE A 295 5.59 0.73 -38.71
N CYS A 296 5.40 1.35 -37.55
CA CYS A 296 4.60 2.55 -37.43
C CYS A 296 5.44 3.74 -37.87
N THR A 297 5.09 4.39 -38.95
CA THR A 297 5.74 5.63 -39.38
C THR A 297 4.74 6.75 -39.21
N ALA A 298 5.03 7.68 -38.32
CA ALA A 298 4.24 8.92 -38.24
C ALA A 298 4.64 9.82 -39.39
N ILE A 299 3.69 10.18 -40.26
CA ILE A 299 3.90 11.20 -41.29
C ILE A 299 3.38 12.52 -40.74
N SER A 300 4.30 13.39 -40.36
CA SER A 300 3.99 14.78 -40.10
C SER A 300 4.10 15.55 -41.42
N THR A 301 3.05 16.18 -41.85
CA THR A 301 3.05 16.95 -43.11
C THR A 301 3.71 18.32 -43.00
N THR A 302 4.17 18.76 -41.84
CA THR A 302 5.01 19.97 -41.69
C THR A 302 5.69 20.06 -40.36
N LEU A 303 7.03 20.12 -40.35
CA LEU A 303 8.03 20.51 -39.33
C LEU A 303 8.78 19.38 -38.64
N PRO A 304 10.08 19.62 -38.33
CA PRO A 304 10.92 18.63 -37.64
C PRO A 304 10.43 18.39 -36.23
N MET A 305 9.96 17.16 -36.00
CA MET A 305 9.52 16.73 -34.68
C MET A 305 10.70 16.64 -33.71
N ARG A 306 10.66 17.39 -32.64
CA ARG A 306 11.25 16.94 -31.37
C ARG A 306 10.32 15.88 -30.79
N ILE A 307 10.75 14.64 -30.76
CA ILE A 307 10.06 13.50 -30.16
C ILE A 307 10.19 13.64 -28.63
N THR A 308 9.35 14.45 -28.02
CA THR A 308 9.28 14.57 -26.57
C THR A 308 7.87 14.90 -26.06
N GLN A 309 6.81 14.66 -26.84
CA GLN A 309 5.45 14.78 -26.35
C GLN A 309 4.69 13.48 -26.49
N SER A 310 4.48 12.90 -25.34
CA SER A 310 3.50 11.92 -24.92
C SER A 310 2.68 11.25 -26.02
N TRP A 311 3.06 10.04 -26.33
CA TRP A 311 2.27 9.09 -27.12
C TRP A 311 0.85 8.86 -26.56
N TYR A 312 0.62 9.16 -25.27
CA TYR A 312 -0.68 9.08 -24.62
C TYR A 312 -1.71 10.07 -25.18
N GLN A 313 -1.32 11.27 -25.57
CA GLN A 313 -2.23 12.22 -26.22
C GLN A 313 -2.62 11.76 -27.62
N ILE A 314 -1.71 11.11 -28.34
CA ILE A 314 -1.98 10.55 -29.68
C ILE A 314 -2.92 9.35 -29.58
N LEU A 315 -2.74 8.48 -28.59
CA LEU A 315 -3.60 7.31 -28.36
C LEU A 315 -5.00 7.70 -27.86
N GLY A 316 -5.13 8.74 -27.04
CA GLY A 316 -6.42 9.28 -26.60
C GLY A 316 -7.24 9.85 -27.75
N SER A 317 -6.62 10.52 -28.73
CA SER A 317 -7.30 11.04 -29.93
C SER A 317 -7.69 9.94 -30.92
N ILE A 318 -6.97 8.80 -30.93
CA ILE A 318 -7.35 7.62 -31.74
C ILE A 318 -8.57 6.89 -31.17
N GLN A 319 -8.74 6.88 -29.85
CA GLN A 319 -9.94 6.30 -29.21
C GLN A 319 -11.22 7.07 -29.49
N SER A 320 -11.14 8.38 -29.70
CA SER A 320 -12.30 9.23 -30.07
C SER A 320 -12.60 9.26 -31.56
N ALA A 321 -11.66 8.88 -32.41
CA ALA A 321 -11.92 8.70 -33.82
C ALA A 321 -12.66 7.37 -34.06
N ASN A 322 -13.89 7.45 -34.52
CA ASN A 322 -14.75 6.30 -34.82
C ASN A 322 -14.25 5.55 -36.08
N LEU A 323 -13.02 4.99 -35.97
CA LEU A 323 -12.39 4.20 -37.02
C LEU A 323 -12.93 2.76 -36.95
N SER A 324 -14.13 2.55 -37.52
CA SER A 324 -14.63 1.20 -37.75
C SER A 324 -13.91 0.57 -38.93
N TYR A 325 -12.73 0.02 -38.70
CA TYR A 325 -12.07 -0.83 -39.67
C TYR A 325 -12.56 -2.26 -39.49
N ARG A 326 -13.05 -2.91 -40.54
CA ARG A 326 -13.52 -4.30 -40.49
C ARG A 326 -12.36 -5.21 -40.06
N GLY A 327 -12.42 -5.77 -38.85
CA GLY A 327 -11.58 -6.87 -38.38
C GLY A 327 -10.47 -6.55 -37.38
N ILE A 328 -10.30 -5.30 -36.92
CA ILE A 328 -9.32 -4.95 -35.90
C ILE A 328 -10.05 -4.30 -34.70
N THR A 329 -9.99 -4.94 -33.55
CA THR A 329 -10.56 -4.36 -32.33
C THR A 329 -9.60 -3.30 -31.76
N PRO A 330 -10.10 -2.24 -31.10
CA PRO A 330 -9.25 -1.22 -30.44
C PRO A 330 -8.19 -1.81 -29.51
N THR A 331 -8.51 -2.90 -28.83
CA THR A 331 -7.60 -3.61 -27.89
C THR A 331 -6.40 -4.26 -28.59
N SER A 332 -6.54 -4.73 -29.84
CA SER A 332 -5.43 -5.32 -30.59
C SER A 332 -4.44 -4.27 -31.12
N LEU A 333 -4.92 -3.07 -31.41
CA LEU A 333 -4.05 -1.93 -31.76
C LEU A 333 -3.27 -1.42 -30.53
N TRP A 334 -3.91 -1.39 -29.38
CA TRP A 334 -3.28 -0.99 -28.11
C TRP A 334 -2.10 -1.89 -27.73
N ASN A 335 -2.31 -3.20 -27.77
CA ASN A 335 -1.26 -4.18 -27.45
C ASN A 335 -0.09 -4.14 -28.44
N LEU A 336 -0.35 -3.78 -29.70
CA LEU A 336 0.71 -3.67 -30.70
C LEU A 336 1.56 -2.40 -30.50
N CYS A 337 0.93 -1.28 -30.20
CA CYS A 337 1.64 -0.01 -29.95
C CYS A 337 2.39 0.00 -28.62
N ALA A 338 1.83 -0.58 -27.55
CA ALA A 338 2.50 -0.70 -26.25
C ALA A 338 3.78 -1.55 -26.32
N SER A 339 3.74 -2.68 -27.03
CA SER A 339 4.93 -3.53 -27.22
C SER A 339 6.05 -2.87 -28.03
N MET A 340 5.72 -1.91 -28.92
CA MET A 340 6.72 -1.19 -29.72
C MET A 340 7.36 -0.03 -28.97
N VAL A 341 6.63 0.63 -28.09
CA VAL A 341 7.16 1.70 -27.24
C VAL A 341 8.19 1.12 -26.26
N LEU A 342 7.89 -0.02 -25.65
CA LEU A 342 8.84 -0.72 -24.76
C LEU A 342 10.10 -1.19 -25.50
N TRP A 343 10.01 -1.54 -26.79
CA TRP A 343 11.17 -1.96 -27.58
C TRP A 343 12.04 -0.80 -28.07
N SER A 344 11.48 0.39 -28.27
CA SER A 344 12.25 1.58 -28.70
C SER A 344 12.97 2.28 -27.55
N ILE A 345 12.55 2.06 -26.29
CA ILE A 345 13.21 2.58 -25.08
C ILE A 345 14.37 1.66 -24.66
N ALA A 346 14.37 0.39 -25.06
CA ALA A 346 15.39 -0.61 -24.69
C ALA A 346 16.60 -0.71 -25.63
N LYS A 347 16.87 0.28 -26.52
CA LYS A 347 18.13 0.33 -27.30
C LYS A 347 18.91 1.60 -26.96
N PRO A 348 20.22 1.42 -26.62
CA PRO A 348 21.12 2.52 -26.30
C PRO A 348 21.34 3.47 -27.47
#